data_b48be1d3cb28ef1847747241ddcfa64f
#
_entry.id   b48be1d3cb28ef1847747241ddcfa64f
#
_cell.length_a   1.000
_cell.length_b   1.000
_cell.length_c   1.000
_cell.angle_alpha   90.00
_cell.angle_beta   90.00
_cell.angle_gamma   90.00
#
_symmetry.space_group_name_H-M   'P 1'
#
loop_
_entity.id
_entity.type
_entity.pdbx_description
1 polymer ?
#
loop_
_entity_poly.entity_id
_entity_poly.type
_entity_poly.pdbx_seq_one_letter_code
_entity_poly.pdbx_strand_id
1 'polypeptide(L)'
;MCIRDRPENTTRIVIEGQCRATIINPVFDEKCLVAEVKPYEEESEYLTARDSALMRTVKNEFDKYLEISPKMPSDIIFKVALCKRPGELADFITANLILDYRVKQSILETFPESERLESVLDVLVNENFVLKLEDEISQKAKMRIDENQRDYFLREQKRAIEEELGEDDSPIDDAENLSLIHISEPTRRS
;
A
#
# COMPACT_ATOMS: atom_id res chain seq x y z
N MET A 1 17.98 25.19 -7.44
CA MET A 1 18.54 23.83 -7.65
C MET A 1 19.78 23.70 -6.79
N CYS A 2 19.79 22.79 -5.82
CA CYS A 2 20.97 22.52 -4.99
C CYS A 2 21.54 21.15 -5.38
N ILE A 3 22.82 21.12 -5.72
CA ILE A 3 23.56 19.90 -6.07
C ILE A 3 24.44 19.55 -4.89
N ARG A 4 24.38 18.31 -4.39
CA ARG A 4 25.21 17.80 -3.31
C ARG A 4 25.84 16.49 -3.75
N ASP A 5 27.13 16.50 -3.99
CA ASP A 5 27.89 15.30 -4.38
C ASP A 5 28.09 14.38 -3.18
N ARG A 6 27.86 13.08 -3.37
CA ARG A 6 28.16 12.01 -2.41
C ARG A 6 29.37 11.20 -2.87
N PRO A 7 30.12 10.58 -1.93
CA PRO A 7 31.34 9.82 -2.25
C PRO A 7 31.11 8.57 -3.14
N GLU A 8 29.86 8.21 -3.43
CA GLU A 8 29.49 7.05 -4.25
C GLU A 8 29.14 7.37 -5.72
N ASN A 9 29.66 8.45 -6.28
CA ASN A 9 29.35 8.91 -7.65
C ASN A 9 27.83 9.17 -7.90
N THR A 10 27.04 9.36 -6.84
CA THR A 10 25.62 9.70 -6.95
C THR A 10 25.43 11.17 -6.62
N THR A 11 24.75 11.90 -7.52
CA THR A 11 24.43 13.33 -7.32
C THR A 11 22.99 13.46 -6.85
N ARG A 12 22.77 14.09 -5.72
CA ARG A 12 21.44 14.43 -5.22
C ARG A 12 21.04 15.81 -5.72
N ILE A 13 19.96 15.86 -6.49
CA ILE A 13 19.41 17.11 -7.05
C ILE A 13 18.10 17.41 -6.33
N VAL A 14 17.92 18.62 -5.84
CA VAL A 14 16.65 19.13 -5.32
C VAL A 14 16.07 20.04 -6.41
N ILE A 15 14.89 19.68 -6.90
CA ILE A 15 14.20 20.40 -7.97
C ILE A 15 12.91 20.97 -7.38
N GLU A 16 12.64 22.24 -7.67
CA GLU A 16 11.38 22.90 -7.33
C GLU A 16 10.66 23.28 -8.64
N GLY A 17 9.42 22.80 -8.80
CA GLY A 17 8.57 23.15 -9.93
C GLY A 17 8.07 24.59 -9.80
N GLN A 18 8.20 25.38 -10.87
CA GLN A 18 7.77 26.80 -10.91
C GLN A 18 6.39 26.95 -11.55
N CYS A 19 6.17 26.25 -12.66
CA CYS A 19 4.91 26.30 -13.41
C CYS A 19 4.68 24.98 -14.16
N ARG A 20 3.45 24.76 -14.60
CA ARG A 20 3.12 23.68 -15.52
C ARG A 20 3.45 24.08 -16.94
N ALA A 21 3.84 23.13 -17.75
CA ALA A 21 4.12 23.37 -19.16
C ALA A 21 3.82 22.13 -19.99
N THR A 22 3.40 22.32 -21.23
CA THR A 22 3.28 21.25 -22.22
C THR A 22 4.56 21.17 -23.03
N ILE A 23 5.09 19.95 -23.16
CA ILE A 23 6.27 19.69 -23.99
C ILE A 23 5.84 19.57 -25.43
N ILE A 24 6.52 20.35 -26.30
CA ILE A 24 6.31 20.36 -27.76
C ILE A 24 7.62 19.94 -28.43
N ASN A 25 7.52 19.03 -29.40
CA ASN A 25 8.66 18.62 -30.25
C ASN A 25 9.95 18.26 -29.44
N PRO A 26 9.92 17.20 -28.58
CA PRO A 26 11.14 16.78 -27.92
C PRO A 26 12.16 16.25 -28.92
N VAL A 27 13.37 16.77 -28.89
CA VAL A 27 14.49 16.37 -29.76
C VAL A 27 15.61 15.84 -28.88
N PHE A 28 16.10 14.65 -29.21
CA PHE A 28 17.28 14.08 -28.57
C PHE A 28 18.52 14.66 -29.31
N ASP A 29 19.23 15.57 -28.68
CA ASP A 29 20.56 15.97 -29.08
C ASP A 29 21.59 15.01 -28.44
N GLU A 30 22.78 14.89 -29.05
CA GLU A 30 23.80 13.87 -28.65
C GLU A 30 24.13 13.83 -27.15
N LYS A 31 23.81 14.87 -26.38
CA LYS A 31 24.14 15.02 -24.95
C LYS A 31 22.96 15.23 -24.02
N CYS A 32 21.82 15.70 -24.54
CA CYS A 32 20.67 16.03 -23.71
C CYS A 32 19.36 16.01 -24.50
N LEU A 33 18.26 15.85 -23.79
CA LEU A 33 16.92 16.03 -24.31
C LEU A 33 16.61 17.53 -24.30
N VAL A 34 16.31 18.08 -25.48
CA VAL A 34 15.87 19.46 -25.65
C VAL A 34 14.44 19.46 -26.15
N ALA A 35 13.60 20.30 -25.57
CA ALA A 35 12.21 20.42 -25.98
C ALA A 35 11.77 21.88 -25.95
N GLU A 36 10.90 22.24 -26.87
CA GLU A 36 10.13 23.46 -26.79
C GLU A 36 9.01 23.25 -25.74
N VAL A 37 8.79 24.22 -24.86
CA VAL A 37 7.78 24.14 -23.83
C VAL A 37 6.81 25.32 -23.93
N LYS A 38 5.53 25.03 -23.83
CA LYS A 38 4.47 26.03 -23.68
C LYS A 38 4.03 26.08 -22.23
N PRO A 39 4.35 27.17 -21.51
CA PRO A 39 3.88 27.30 -20.13
C PRO A 39 2.36 27.40 -20.09
N TYR A 40 1.77 26.81 -19.07
CA TYR A 40 0.34 26.93 -18.77
C TYR A 40 0.17 28.01 -17.70
N GLU A 41 -0.57 29.04 -18.02
CA GLU A 41 -0.99 30.07 -17.08
C GLU A 41 -2.32 29.62 -16.50
N GLU A 42 -2.36 29.35 -15.18
CA GLU A 42 -3.59 29.05 -14.48
C GLU A 42 -4.47 30.31 -14.50
N GLU A 43 -5.56 30.23 -15.24
CA GLU A 43 -6.58 31.29 -15.17
C GLU A 43 -7.15 31.27 -13.74
N SER A 44 -7.12 32.43 -13.09
CA SER A 44 -7.69 32.60 -11.76
C SER A 44 -9.21 32.57 -11.89
N GLU A 45 -9.79 31.38 -12.00
CA GLU A 45 -11.22 31.18 -11.96
C GLU A 45 -11.74 31.48 -10.54
N TYR A 46 -12.89 32.15 -10.48
CA TYR A 46 -13.57 32.37 -9.23
C TYR A 46 -14.01 31.03 -8.64
N LEU A 47 -13.67 30.79 -7.39
CA LEU A 47 -14.06 29.60 -6.66
C LEU A 47 -15.58 29.41 -6.69
N THR A 48 -16.05 28.36 -7.34
CA THR A 48 -17.47 28.04 -7.42
C THR A 48 -17.95 27.34 -6.16
N ALA A 49 -19.27 27.30 -5.94
CA ALA A 49 -19.85 26.50 -4.85
C ALA A 49 -19.54 25.01 -5.03
N ARG A 50 -19.44 24.54 -6.30
CA ARG A 50 -19.04 23.17 -6.63
C ARG A 50 -17.61 22.88 -6.20
N ASP A 51 -16.67 23.77 -6.49
CA ASP A 51 -15.27 23.61 -6.11
C ASP A 51 -15.11 23.58 -4.59
N SER A 52 -15.85 24.43 -3.87
CA SER A 52 -15.86 24.42 -2.42
C SER A 52 -16.37 23.11 -1.82
N ALA A 53 -17.41 22.53 -2.43
CA ALA A 53 -17.96 21.24 -2.02
C ALA A 53 -16.97 20.10 -2.34
N LEU A 54 -16.35 20.13 -3.53
CA LEU A 54 -15.35 19.16 -3.96
C LEU A 54 -14.12 19.18 -3.05
N MET A 55 -13.58 20.35 -2.75
CA MET A 55 -12.47 20.51 -1.81
C MET A 55 -12.78 19.91 -0.43
N ARG A 56 -14.00 20.11 0.06
CA ARG A 56 -14.43 19.50 1.34
C ARG A 56 -14.47 17.99 1.26
N THR A 57 -15.00 17.43 0.17
CA THR A 57 -15.06 15.99 -0.05
C THR A 57 -13.66 15.39 -0.12
N VAL A 58 -12.75 16.02 -0.88
CA VAL A 58 -11.36 15.56 -1.00
C VAL A 58 -10.64 15.61 0.36
N LYS A 59 -10.83 16.67 1.15
CA LYS A 59 -10.24 16.74 2.50
C LYS A 59 -10.77 15.62 3.40
N ASN A 60 -12.07 15.32 3.35
CA ASN A 60 -12.65 14.23 4.13
C ASN A 60 -12.12 12.85 3.68
N GLU A 61 -11.93 12.62 2.37
CA GLU A 61 -11.34 11.38 1.89
C GLU A 61 -9.85 11.27 2.24
N PHE A 62 -9.14 12.39 2.25
CA PHE A 62 -7.75 12.44 2.70
C PHE A 62 -7.63 12.14 4.21
N ASP A 63 -8.55 12.62 5.03
CA ASP A 63 -8.59 12.30 6.47
C ASP A 63 -8.76 10.79 6.68
N LYS A 64 -9.63 10.13 5.90
CA LYS A 64 -9.78 8.65 5.94
C LYS A 64 -8.49 7.92 5.52
N TYR A 65 -7.79 8.45 4.52
CA TYR A 65 -6.49 7.91 4.11
C TYR A 65 -5.47 7.98 5.26
N LEU A 66 -5.46 9.08 6.02
CA LEU A 66 -4.55 9.26 7.14
C LEU A 66 -4.81 8.30 8.31
N GLU A 67 -6.06 7.84 8.49
CA GLU A 67 -6.42 6.87 9.53
C GLU A 67 -5.79 5.49 9.28
N ILE A 68 -5.63 5.10 8.02
CA ILE A 68 -5.20 3.77 7.61
C ILE A 68 -3.72 3.75 7.22
N SER A 69 -3.24 4.83 6.59
CA SER A 69 -1.88 4.95 6.06
C SER A 69 -0.82 5.17 7.14
N PRO A 70 0.46 4.80 6.90
CA PRO A 70 1.54 5.11 7.83
C PRO A 70 1.61 6.62 8.12
N LYS A 71 1.92 6.94 9.38
CA LYS A 71 1.86 8.30 9.96
C LYS A 71 2.51 9.35 9.04
N MET A 72 1.70 10.20 8.45
CA MET A 72 2.18 11.40 7.77
C MET A 72 2.64 12.47 8.78
N PRO A 73 3.64 13.27 8.42
CA PRO A 73 4.02 14.42 9.22
C PRO A 73 2.86 15.40 9.42
N SER A 74 2.70 15.93 10.63
CA SER A 74 1.60 16.83 10.99
C SER A 74 1.60 18.16 10.21
N ASP A 75 2.75 18.59 9.72
CA ASP A 75 2.89 19.78 8.86
C ASP A 75 2.19 19.59 7.49
N ILE A 76 2.15 18.37 6.97
CA ILE A 76 1.42 18.04 5.73
C ILE A 76 -0.09 18.18 5.96
N ILE A 77 -0.60 17.59 7.06
CA ILE A 77 -2.02 17.66 7.42
C ILE A 77 -2.47 19.11 7.57
N PHE A 78 -1.66 19.92 8.27
CA PHE A 78 -1.95 21.33 8.47
C PHE A 78 -1.98 22.11 7.15
N LYS A 79 -1.05 21.85 6.23
CA LYS A 79 -1.03 22.50 4.90
C LYS A 79 -2.25 22.13 4.07
N VAL A 80 -2.66 20.85 4.05
CA VAL A 80 -3.90 20.42 3.36
C VAL A 80 -5.12 21.18 3.89
N ALA A 81 -5.22 21.35 5.21
CA ALA A 81 -6.31 22.12 5.81
C ALA A 81 -6.32 23.58 5.35
N LEU A 82 -5.16 24.21 5.19
CA LEU A 82 -5.00 25.61 4.79
C LEU A 82 -5.16 25.89 3.30
N CYS A 83 -5.06 24.87 2.41
CA CYS A 83 -5.23 25.05 0.98
C CYS A 83 -6.60 25.66 0.66
N LYS A 84 -6.57 26.75 -0.12
CA LYS A 84 -7.79 27.52 -0.50
C LYS A 84 -8.17 27.35 -1.96
N ARG A 85 -7.24 26.91 -2.82
CA ARG A 85 -7.48 26.70 -4.25
C ARG A 85 -7.57 25.20 -4.56
N PRO A 86 -8.46 24.80 -5.48
CA PRO A 86 -8.61 23.40 -5.90
C PRO A 86 -7.30 22.80 -6.44
N GLY A 87 -6.60 23.56 -7.30
CA GLY A 87 -5.36 23.15 -7.90
C GLY A 87 -4.24 22.93 -6.89
N GLU A 88 -4.04 23.87 -5.95
CA GLU A 88 -3.08 23.71 -4.87
C GLU A 88 -3.35 22.46 -4.02
N LEU A 89 -4.63 22.23 -3.69
CA LEU A 89 -5.04 21.08 -2.89
C LEU A 89 -4.73 19.77 -3.62
N ALA A 90 -5.09 19.70 -4.91
CA ALA A 90 -4.84 18.53 -5.74
C ALA A 90 -3.33 18.21 -5.83
N ASP A 91 -2.52 19.22 -6.14
CA ASP A 91 -1.07 19.06 -6.28
C ASP A 91 -0.40 18.66 -4.99
N PHE A 92 -0.81 19.30 -3.89
CA PHE A 92 -0.22 19.03 -2.59
C PHE A 92 -0.54 17.63 -2.10
N ILE A 93 -1.77 17.17 -2.25
CA ILE A 93 -2.17 15.80 -1.89
C ILE A 93 -1.41 14.79 -2.77
N THR A 94 -1.43 14.97 -4.10
CA THR A 94 -0.78 14.06 -5.05
C THR A 94 0.72 13.92 -4.79
N ALA A 95 1.40 15.01 -4.44
CA ALA A 95 2.81 15.00 -4.13
C ALA A 95 3.14 14.12 -2.91
N ASN A 96 2.25 14.09 -1.92
CA ASN A 96 2.47 13.41 -0.65
C ASN A 96 1.87 12.00 -0.59
N LEU A 97 0.99 11.62 -1.50
CA LEU A 97 0.49 10.24 -1.61
C LEU A 97 1.56 9.30 -2.15
N ILE A 98 1.51 8.04 -1.69
CA ILE A 98 2.37 6.96 -2.21
C ILE A 98 1.66 6.35 -3.42
N LEU A 99 1.86 6.95 -4.59
CA LEU A 99 1.25 6.54 -5.84
C LEU A 99 2.30 6.19 -6.88
N ASP A 100 1.91 5.33 -7.85
CA ASP A 100 2.72 5.10 -9.04
C ASP A 100 2.94 6.42 -9.81
N TYR A 101 4.15 6.56 -10.38
CA TYR A 101 4.51 7.78 -11.09
C TYR A 101 3.60 8.07 -12.31
N ARG A 102 3.01 7.03 -12.93
CA ARG A 102 2.09 7.17 -14.05
C ARG A 102 0.78 7.84 -13.62
N VAL A 103 0.28 7.48 -12.44
CA VAL A 103 -0.91 8.12 -11.86
C VAL A 103 -0.61 9.57 -11.52
N LYS A 104 0.55 9.85 -10.90
CA LYS A 104 0.99 11.22 -10.62
C LYS A 104 1.14 12.04 -11.90
N GLN A 105 1.67 11.43 -12.96
CA GLN A 105 1.84 12.08 -14.25
C GLN A 105 0.48 12.40 -14.90
N SER A 106 -0.46 11.49 -14.88
CA SER A 106 -1.81 11.71 -15.42
C SER A 106 -2.54 12.87 -14.70
N ILE A 107 -2.41 12.95 -13.38
CA ILE A 107 -2.95 14.09 -12.61
C ILE A 107 -2.22 15.39 -12.98
N LEU A 108 -0.90 15.35 -13.19
CA LEU A 108 -0.11 16.50 -13.59
C LEU A 108 -0.53 17.03 -14.96
N GLU A 109 -0.92 16.16 -15.88
CA GLU A 109 -1.37 16.50 -17.25
C GLU A 109 -2.79 17.04 -17.30
N THR A 110 -3.56 16.92 -16.20
CA THR A 110 -4.91 17.48 -16.12
C THR A 110 -4.81 18.98 -15.78
N PHE A 111 -5.03 19.85 -16.76
CA PHE A 111 -4.83 21.30 -16.63
C PHE A 111 -5.93 22.01 -15.82
N PRO A 112 -7.24 21.78 -16.05
CA PRO A 112 -8.29 22.44 -15.28
C PRO A 112 -8.23 22.05 -13.79
N GLU A 113 -8.21 23.06 -12.90
CA GLU A 113 -8.06 22.83 -11.45
C GLU A 113 -9.15 21.93 -10.86
N SER A 114 -10.40 22.15 -11.28
CA SER A 114 -11.54 21.36 -10.77
C SER A 114 -11.50 19.91 -11.25
N GLU A 115 -11.19 19.66 -12.53
CA GLU A 115 -11.07 18.32 -13.09
C GLU A 115 -9.89 17.56 -12.47
N ARG A 116 -8.78 18.25 -12.24
CA ARG A 116 -7.64 17.69 -11.53
C ARG A 116 -7.99 17.27 -10.11
N LEU A 117 -8.75 18.09 -9.38
CA LEU A 117 -9.19 17.76 -8.05
C LEU A 117 -10.20 16.60 -8.03
N GLU A 118 -11.08 16.49 -9.05
CA GLU A 118 -11.94 15.32 -9.26
C GLU A 118 -11.09 14.05 -9.49
N SER A 119 -10.06 14.12 -10.33
CA SER A 119 -9.14 12.99 -10.55
C SER A 119 -8.43 12.56 -9.26
N VAL A 120 -8.05 13.50 -8.41
CA VAL A 120 -7.45 13.20 -7.10
C VAL A 120 -8.47 12.55 -6.17
N LEU A 121 -9.73 12.98 -6.20
CA LEU A 121 -10.80 12.35 -5.42
C LEU A 121 -10.97 10.88 -5.81
N ASP A 122 -11.04 10.58 -7.11
CA ASP A 122 -11.20 9.21 -7.60
C ASP A 122 -10.01 8.31 -7.16
N VAL A 123 -8.79 8.85 -7.25
CA VAL A 123 -7.60 8.14 -6.79
C VAL A 123 -7.65 7.90 -5.28
N LEU A 124 -8.00 8.91 -4.47
CA LEU A 124 -8.11 8.77 -3.01
C LEU A 124 -9.15 7.74 -2.60
N VAL A 125 -10.32 7.75 -3.24
CA VAL A 125 -11.39 6.77 -2.95
C VAL A 125 -10.90 5.35 -3.27
N ASN A 126 -10.21 5.16 -4.39
CA ASN A 126 -9.65 3.87 -4.76
C ASN A 126 -8.55 3.41 -3.79
N GLU A 127 -7.60 4.30 -3.44
CA GLU A 127 -6.54 4.00 -2.48
C GLU A 127 -7.10 3.65 -1.09
N ASN A 128 -8.09 4.40 -0.62
CA ASN A 128 -8.77 4.10 0.64
C ASN A 128 -9.43 2.73 0.63
N PHE A 129 -10.01 2.33 -0.50
CA PHE A 129 -10.60 1.00 -0.66
C PHE A 129 -9.54 -0.09 -0.62
N VAL A 130 -8.43 0.07 -1.37
CA VAL A 130 -7.33 -0.88 -1.42
C VAL A 130 -6.69 -1.04 -0.03
N LEU A 131 -6.37 0.06 0.65
CA LEU A 131 -5.77 0.04 1.97
C LEU A 131 -6.65 -0.67 3.02
N LYS A 132 -7.97 -0.46 2.98
CA LYS A 132 -8.92 -1.18 3.85
C LYS A 132 -8.90 -2.67 3.58
N LEU A 133 -8.86 -3.07 2.31
CA LEU A 133 -8.80 -4.48 1.94
C LEU A 133 -7.48 -5.13 2.37
N GLU A 134 -6.37 -4.42 2.22
CA GLU A 134 -5.06 -4.86 2.71
C GLU A 134 -5.04 -5.05 4.22
N ASP A 135 -5.63 -4.12 4.98
CA ASP A 135 -5.75 -4.23 6.44
C ASP A 135 -6.61 -5.43 6.85
N GLU A 136 -7.76 -5.65 6.20
CA GLU A 136 -8.61 -6.83 6.45
C GLU A 136 -7.86 -8.15 6.17
N ILE A 137 -7.12 -8.22 5.06
CA ILE A 137 -6.31 -9.40 4.71
C ILE A 137 -5.22 -9.63 5.75
N SER A 138 -4.54 -8.56 6.17
CA SER A 138 -3.49 -8.61 7.18
C SER A 138 -4.03 -9.09 8.53
N GLN A 139 -5.18 -8.59 8.97
CA GLN A 139 -5.84 -9.02 10.20
C GLN A 139 -6.24 -10.50 10.14
N LYS A 140 -6.83 -10.96 9.02
CA LYS A 140 -7.19 -12.38 8.83
C LYS A 140 -5.95 -13.29 8.84
N ALA A 141 -4.86 -12.86 8.19
CA ALA A 141 -3.60 -13.60 8.20
C ALA A 141 -3.02 -13.71 9.62
N LYS A 142 -3.03 -12.61 10.38
CA LYS A 142 -2.56 -12.57 11.76
C LYS A 142 -3.38 -13.49 12.65
N MET A 143 -4.71 -13.46 12.56
CA MET A 143 -5.58 -14.35 13.32
C MET A 143 -5.27 -15.83 13.06
N ARG A 144 -5.06 -16.22 11.78
CA ARG A 144 -4.69 -17.61 11.43
C ARG A 144 -3.32 -18.02 11.99
N ILE A 145 -2.36 -17.10 11.99
CA ILE A 145 -1.05 -17.35 12.58
C ILE A 145 -1.19 -17.58 14.10
N ASP A 146 -1.96 -16.72 14.78
CA ASP A 146 -2.19 -16.82 16.21
C ASP A 146 -2.91 -18.14 16.59
N GLU A 147 -3.92 -18.55 15.79
CA GLU A 147 -4.62 -19.85 15.95
C GLU A 147 -3.64 -21.03 15.80
N ASN A 148 -2.84 -21.04 14.72
CA ASN A 148 -1.88 -22.10 14.49
C ASN A 148 -0.80 -22.19 15.59
N GLN A 149 -0.32 -21.04 16.07
CA GLN A 149 0.64 -21.00 17.19
C GLN A 149 0.02 -21.54 18.47
N ARG A 150 -1.24 -21.20 18.75
CA ARG A 150 -1.97 -21.70 19.91
C ARG A 150 -2.16 -23.22 19.82
N ASP A 151 -2.57 -23.74 18.66
CA ASP A 151 -2.75 -25.18 18.42
C ASP A 151 -1.44 -25.94 18.57
N TYR A 152 -0.36 -25.39 18.04
CA TYR A 152 0.98 -25.95 18.21
C TYR A 152 1.36 -25.99 19.70
N PHE A 153 1.20 -24.90 20.42
CA PHE A 153 1.51 -24.83 21.85
C PHE A 153 0.70 -25.86 22.67
N LEU A 154 -0.60 -26.00 22.39
CA LEU A 154 -1.47 -26.96 23.08
C LEU A 154 -1.05 -28.41 22.79
N ARG A 155 -0.62 -28.72 21.54
CA ARG A 155 -0.12 -30.06 21.20
C ARG A 155 1.18 -30.38 21.91
N GLU A 156 2.12 -29.44 21.97
CA GLU A 156 3.37 -29.61 22.69
C GLU A 156 3.14 -29.77 24.21
N GLN A 157 2.21 -28.99 24.76
CA GLN A 157 1.83 -29.10 26.16
C GLN A 157 1.18 -30.47 26.47
N LYS A 158 0.29 -30.94 25.59
CA LYS A 158 -0.30 -32.27 25.71
C LYS A 158 0.78 -33.35 25.68
N ARG A 159 1.70 -33.29 24.72
CA ARG A 159 2.80 -34.25 24.61
C ARG A 159 3.70 -34.26 25.83
N ALA A 160 4.06 -33.10 26.38
CA ALA A 160 4.85 -33.04 27.61
C ALA A 160 4.13 -33.67 28.81
N ILE A 161 2.80 -33.51 28.89
CA ILE A 161 2.00 -34.15 29.94
C ILE A 161 1.93 -35.68 29.74
N GLU A 162 1.76 -36.17 28.53
CA GLU A 162 1.77 -37.61 28.21
C GLU A 162 3.12 -38.25 28.53
N GLU A 163 4.23 -37.58 28.23
CA GLU A 163 5.57 -38.02 28.62
C GLU A 163 5.76 -38.07 30.13
N GLU A 164 5.26 -37.11 30.92
CA GLU A 164 5.33 -37.09 32.36
C GLU A 164 4.42 -38.14 33.02
N LEU A 165 3.28 -38.46 32.42
CA LEU A 165 2.36 -39.50 32.93
C LEU A 165 2.82 -40.91 32.57
N GLY A 166 3.86 -41.07 31.75
CA GLY A 166 4.36 -42.36 31.33
C GLY A 166 3.46 -43.07 30.31
N GLU A 167 2.51 -42.38 29.73
CA GLU A 167 1.74 -42.83 28.57
C GLU A 167 2.60 -42.63 27.32
N ASP A 168 3.74 -43.30 27.30
CA ASP A 168 4.50 -43.48 26.09
C ASP A 168 3.65 -44.42 25.20
N ASP A 169 3.15 -43.93 24.08
CA ASP A 169 2.67 -44.75 22.97
C ASP A 169 3.84 -45.64 22.54
N SER A 170 4.12 -46.64 23.34
CA SER A 170 5.12 -47.62 22.98
C SER A 170 4.59 -48.39 21.79
N PRO A 171 5.42 -48.67 20.79
CA PRO A 171 5.04 -49.43 19.58
C PRO A 171 4.62 -50.89 19.89
N ILE A 172 4.33 -51.21 21.13
CA ILE A 172 3.90 -52.54 21.63
C ILE A 172 2.46 -52.85 21.20
N ASP A 173 1.56 -51.84 21.11
CA ASP A 173 0.19 -52.02 20.67
C ASP A 173 0.05 -52.37 19.17
N ASP A 174 0.95 -51.89 18.33
CA ASP A 174 1.00 -52.29 16.92
C ASP A 174 1.57 -53.70 16.72
N ALA A 175 2.44 -54.16 17.60
CA ALA A 175 2.96 -55.54 17.57
C ALA A 175 1.94 -56.59 18.02
N GLU A 176 1.05 -56.27 18.99
CA GLU A 176 -0.04 -57.17 19.41
C GLU A 176 -1.13 -57.26 18.34
N ASN A 177 -1.50 -56.18 17.68
CA ASN A 177 -2.43 -56.19 16.55
C ASN A 177 -1.90 -56.93 15.32
N LEU A 178 -0.62 -56.90 15.05
CA LEU A 178 0.01 -57.68 13.99
C LEU A 178 0.11 -59.18 14.33
N SER A 179 0.24 -59.55 15.62
CA SER A 179 0.28 -60.94 16.05
C SER A 179 -1.03 -61.65 15.91
N LEU A 180 -2.15 -60.94 16.05
CA LEU A 180 -3.53 -61.46 15.90
C LEU A 180 -3.91 -61.76 14.43
N ILE A 181 -3.27 -61.15 13.48
CA ILE A 181 -3.54 -61.34 12.03
C ILE A 181 -2.88 -62.64 11.51
N HIS A 182 -1.86 -63.16 12.19
CA HIS A 182 -1.11 -64.35 11.72
C HIS A 182 -1.67 -65.69 12.23
N ILE A 183 -2.71 -65.71 13.06
CA ILE A 183 -3.23 -66.98 13.65
C ILE A 183 -4.37 -67.61 12.86
N SER A 184 -4.79 -67.05 11.74
CA SER A 184 -5.98 -67.55 10.97
C SER A 184 -5.67 -68.13 9.61
N GLU A 185 -4.54 -68.80 9.39
CA GLU A 185 -4.36 -69.60 8.19
C GLU A 185 -4.60 -71.09 8.55
N PRO A 186 -5.71 -71.73 8.08
CA PRO A 186 -5.87 -73.16 8.26
C PRO A 186 -5.03 -73.89 7.24
N THR A 187 -4.08 -74.68 7.74
CA THR A 187 -3.35 -75.70 6.96
C THR A 187 -4.35 -76.70 6.34
N ARG A 188 -4.60 -76.63 5.07
CA ARG A 188 -5.18 -77.73 4.26
C ARG A 188 -4.07 -78.67 3.89
N ARG A 189 -4.09 -79.84 4.54
CA ARG A 189 -3.39 -81.06 4.07
C ARG A 189 -4.31 -81.83 3.15
N SER A 190 -3.79 -82.21 2.02
CA SER A 190 -3.89 -83.45 1.24
C SER A 190 -4.05 -83.20 -0.21
#